data_35c5e171b34bf5d4377bdaaccc828817
#
_entry.id   35c5e171b34bf5d4377bdaaccc828817
#
_cell.length_a   1.000
_cell.length_b   1.000
_cell.length_c   1.000
_cell.angle_alpha   90.00
_cell.angle_beta   90.00
_cell.angle_gamma   90.00
#
_symmetry.space_group_name_H-M   'P 1'
#
loop_
_entity.id
_entity.type
_entity.pdbx_description
1 polymer ?
#
loop_
_entity_poly.entity_id
_entity_poly.type
_entity_poly.pdbx_seq_one_letter_code
_entity_poly.pdbx_strand_id
1 'polypeptide(L)'
;MVVESLLNPFKAEKNPWEMFFLGFLYTSIGVLLSLWIFRSEASLITVFMITMAALPIFYNTIKLEESKDMLMDKETAILKEHNKAISFFMFMFVGITLACSIWYIFLPISIINDLFDKQMNTIQTINNQVSGNVIHNLNILI
;
A
#
# COMPACT_ATOMS: atom_id res chain seq x y z
N MET A 1 -9.09 -13.23 -16.01
CA MET A 1 -7.64 -13.22 -15.75
C MET A 1 -7.28 -12.56 -14.43
N VAL A 2 -7.58 -11.28 -14.19
CA VAL A 2 -7.24 -10.59 -12.90
C VAL A 2 -8.00 -11.20 -11.71
N VAL A 3 -9.26 -11.56 -11.88
CA VAL A 3 -10.09 -12.18 -10.83
C VAL A 3 -9.66 -13.61 -10.49
N GLU A 4 -9.10 -14.35 -11.45
CA GLU A 4 -8.56 -15.69 -11.20
C GLU A 4 -7.24 -15.67 -10.41
N SER A 5 -6.43 -14.61 -10.55
CA SER A 5 -5.21 -14.46 -9.77
C SER A 5 -5.50 -14.08 -8.31
N LEU A 6 -6.64 -13.44 -8.05
CA LEU A 6 -7.18 -13.18 -6.70
C LEU A 6 -7.47 -14.48 -5.92
N LEU A 7 -7.90 -15.52 -6.62
CA LEU A 7 -8.29 -16.81 -6.04
C LEU A 7 -7.15 -17.84 -6.02
N ASN A 8 -6.11 -17.63 -6.85
CA ASN A 8 -5.02 -18.58 -6.98
C ASN A 8 -3.64 -17.91 -6.92
N PRO A 9 -3.02 -17.85 -5.73
CA PRO A 9 -1.74 -17.19 -5.51
C PRO A 9 -0.59 -17.75 -6.36
N PHE A 10 -0.64 -19.04 -6.74
CA PHE A 10 0.37 -19.63 -7.63
C PHE A 10 0.40 -19.01 -9.04
N LYS A 11 -0.75 -18.53 -9.52
CA LYS A 11 -0.86 -17.90 -10.84
C LYS A 11 -0.43 -16.44 -10.77
N ALA A 12 -0.68 -15.80 -9.64
CA ALA A 12 -0.33 -14.41 -9.35
C ALA A 12 1.19 -14.19 -9.33
N GLU A 13 1.97 -15.12 -8.76
CA GLU A 13 3.43 -15.03 -8.72
C GLU A 13 4.11 -15.11 -10.10
N LYS A 14 3.46 -15.72 -11.08
CA LYS A 14 4.02 -15.85 -12.44
C LYS A 14 3.99 -14.55 -13.23
N ASN A 15 3.04 -13.66 -12.92
CA ASN A 15 2.83 -12.43 -13.67
C ASN A 15 2.74 -11.22 -12.71
N PRO A 16 3.85 -10.62 -12.30
CA PRO A 16 3.85 -9.48 -11.37
C PRO A 16 3.05 -8.27 -11.89
N TRP A 17 2.90 -8.13 -13.20
CA TRP A 17 2.06 -7.09 -13.81
C TRP A 17 0.59 -7.19 -13.43
N GLU A 18 0.06 -8.40 -13.23
CA GLU A 18 -1.32 -8.57 -12.77
C GLU A 18 -1.52 -7.98 -11.38
N MET A 19 -0.50 -8.08 -10.52
CA MET A 19 -0.53 -7.50 -9.18
C MET A 19 -0.45 -5.96 -9.18
N PHE A 20 0.28 -5.41 -10.12
CA PHE A 20 0.28 -3.96 -10.35
C PHE A 20 -1.13 -3.46 -10.68
N PHE A 21 -1.81 -4.09 -11.65
CA PHE A 21 -3.19 -3.73 -12.00
C PHE A 21 -4.17 -3.96 -10.86
N LEU A 22 -3.98 -5.01 -10.09
CA LEU A 22 -4.82 -5.30 -8.94
C LEU A 22 -4.68 -4.24 -7.84
N GLY A 23 -3.44 -3.85 -7.51
CA GLY A 23 -3.16 -2.76 -6.57
C GLY A 23 -3.77 -1.44 -7.03
N PHE A 24 -3.63 -1.12 -8.32
CA PHE A 24 -4.22 0.05 -8.94
C PHE A 24 -5.76 0.04 -8.84
N LEU A 25 -6.39 -1.09 -9.15
CA LEU A 25 -7.83 -1.25 -9.13
C LEU A 25 -8.39 -1.16 -7.71
N TYR A 26 -7.77 -1.83 -6.74
CA TYR A 26 -8.20 -1.76 -5.34
C TYR A 26 -8.11 -0.36 -4.77
N THR A 27 -7.04 0.35 -5.07
CA THR A 27 -6.88 1.74 -4.67
C THR A 27 -7.96 2.62 -5.29
N SER A 28 -8.22 2.46 -6.58
CA SER A 28 -9.24 3.25 -7.27
C SER A 28 -10.64 3.01 -6.70
N ILE A 29 -10.99 1.76 -6.44
CA ILE A 29 -12.26 1.42 -5.77
C ILE A 29 -12.29 1.98 -4.35
N GLY A 30 -11.20 1.85 -3.59
CA GLY A 30 -11.10 2.37 -2.22
C GLY A 30 -11.30 3.89 -2.16
N VAL A 31 -10.66 4.64 -3.06
CA VAL A 31 -10.82 6.10 -3.19
C VAL A 31 -12.26 6.47 -3.52
N LEU A 32 -12.86 5.82 -4.52
CA LEU A 32 -14.24 6.12 -4.93
C LEU A 32 -15.25 5.81 -3.83
N LEU A 33 -15.13 4.66 -3.17
CA LEU A 33 -16.03 4.26 -2.08
C LEU A 33 -15.90 5.19 -0.87
N SER A 34 -14.66 5.56 -0.50
CA SER A 34 -14.44 6.45 0.64
C SER A 34 -15.02 7.83 0.40
N LEU A 35 -14.88 8.37 -0.80
CA LEU A 35 -15.46 9.66 -1.19
C LEU A 35 -16.99 9.61 -1.26
N TRP A 36 -17.54 8.50 -1.70
CA TRP A 36 -19.00 8.37 -1.86
C TRP A 36 -19.71 8.17 -0.53
N ILE A 37 -19.17 7.31 0.36
CA ILE A 37 -19.84 6.91 1.60
C ILE A 37 -19.42 7.80 2.78
N PHE A 38 -18.13 8.17 2.86
CA PHE A 38 -17.54 8.79 4.06
C PHE A 38 -16.77 10.07 3.73
N ARG A 39 -17.38 10.99 3.06
CA ARG A 39 -16.74 12.21 2.56
C ARG A 39 -15.95 12.99 3.64
N SER A 40 -16.48 13.10 4.84
CA SER A 40 -15.83 13.80 5.96
C SER A 40 -14.61 13.09 6.54
N GLU A 41 -14.53 11.76 6.40
CA GLU A 41 -13.45 10.92 6.93
C GLU A 41 -12.74 10.16 5.80
N ALA A 42 -12.89 10.61 4.56
CA ALA A 42 -12.42 9.93 3.36
C ALA A 42 -10.93 9.57 3.43
N SER A 43 -10.11 10.43 4.02
CA SER A 43 -8.67 10.24 4.20
C SER A 43 -8.32 8.95 4.95
N LEU A 44 -8.89 8.74 6.13
CA LEU A 44 -8.65 7.56 6.96
C LEU A 44 -9.28 6.30 6.33
N ILE A 45 -10.48 6.44 5.80
CA ILE A 45 -11.24 5.32 5.26
C ILE A 45 -10.64 4.82 3.96
N THR A 46 -10.06 5.69 3.13
CA THR A 46 -9.33 5.27 1.92
C THR A 46 -8.19 4.34 2.28
N VAL A 47 -7.32 4.73 3.23
CA VAL A 47 -6.19 3.89 3.66
C VAL A 47 -6.69 2.58 4.26
N PHE A 48 -7.72 2.64 5.09
CA PHE A 48 -8.33 1.45 5.70
C PHE A 48 -8.88 0.49 4.63
N MET A 49 -9.61 0.98 3.65
CA MET A 49 -10.18 0.18 2.56
C MET A 49 -9.09 -0.48 1.71
N ILE A 50 -8.04 0.26 1.35
CA ILE A 50 -6.91 -0.28 0.58
C ILE A 50 -6.21 -1.38 1.39
N THR A 51 -5.97 -1.14 2.67
CA THR A 51 -5.31 -2.11 3.56
C THR A 51 -6.16 -3.37 3.73
N MET A 52 -7.46 -3.22 3.98
CA MET A 52 -8.39 -4.36 4.12
C MET A 52 -8.48 -5.19 2.83
N ALA A 53 -8.46 -4.54 1.67
CA ALA A 53 -8.47 -5.24 0.38
C ALA A 53 -7.15 -5.97 0.10
N ALA A 54 -6.02 -5.44 0.57
CA ALA A 54 -4.70 -6.03 0.39
C ALA A 54 -4.41 -7.19 1.36
N LEU A 55 -4.95 -7.15 2.58
CA LEU A 55 -4.69 -8.15 3.63
C LEU A 55 -4.89 -9.61 3.20
N PRO A 56 -6.01 -10.01 2.58
CA PRO A 56 -6.22 -11.41 2.19
C PRO A 56 -5.19 -11.88 1.16
N ILE A 57 -4.73 -10.98 0.29
CA ILE A 57 -3.70 -11.29 -0.71
C ILE A 57 -2.36 -11.52 -0.03
N PHE A 58 -1.97 -10.63 0.88
CA PHE A 58 -0.74 -10.76 1.67
C PHE A 58 -0.74 -12.05 2.48
N TYR A 59 -1.82 -12.32 3.20
CA TYR A 59 -1.95 -13.52 4.01
C TYR A 59 -1.81 -14.80 3.18
N ASN A 60 -2.51 -14.88 2.05
CA ASN A 60 -2.45 -16.05 1.18
C ASN A 60 -1.07 -16.24 0.55
N THR A 61 -0.39 -15.15 0.18
CA THR A 61 0.96 -15.22 -0.40
C THR A 61 1.99 -15.66 0.65
N ILE A 62 1.94 -15.11 1.86
CA ILE A 62 2.84 -15.50 2.97
C ILE A 62 2.63 -16.97 3.32
N LYS A 63 1.38 -17.43 3.44
CA LYS A 63 1.06 -18.82 3.73
C LYS A 63 1.55 -19.77 2.64
N LEU A 64 1.51 -19.34 1.39
CA LEU A 64 2.02 -20.10 0.26
C LEU A 64 3.55 -20.21 0.32
N GLU A 65 4.25 -19.14 0.63
CA GLU A 65 5.71 -19.13 0.81
C GLU A 65 6.13 -20.06 1.95
N GLU A 66 5.47 -19.97 3.11
CA GLU A 66 5.70 -20.87 4.24
C GLU A 66 5.55 -22.35 3.86
N SER A 67 4.51 -22.67 3.09
CA SER A 67 4.28 -24.05 2.59
C SER A 67 5.36 -24.51 1.62
N LYS A 68 5.92 -23.63 0.81
CA LYS A 68 7.01 -23.95 -0.12
C LYS A 68 8.33 -24.15 0.61
N ASP A 69 8.64 -23.34 1.63
CA ASP A 69 9.85 -23.47 2.43
C ASP A 69 9.95 -24.83 3.12
N MET A 70 8.83 -25.37 3.61
CA MET A 70 8.78 -26.70 4.21
C MET A 70 9.09 -27.84 3.24
N LEU A 71 8.95 -27.61 1.93
CA LEU A 71 9.16 -28.61 0.89
C LEU A 71 10.52 -28.53 0.19
N MET A 72 11.30 -27.48 0.46
CA MET A 72 12.57 -27.19 -0.23
C MET A 72 13.80 -27.46 0.65
N ASP A 73 14.63 -28.43 0.25
CA ASP A 73 15.89 -28.79 0.96
C ASP A 73 17.11 -27.93 0.57
N LYS A 74 16.99 -27.02 -0.41
CA LYS A 74 18.14 -26.24 -0.93
C LYS A 74 17.98 -24.75 -0.71
N GLU A 75 18.91 -24.13 0.02
CA GLU A 75 18.96 -22.69 0.31
C GLU A 75 18.87 -21.80 -0.94
N THR A 76 19.51 -22.18 -2.04
CA THR A 76 19.48 -21.41 -3.30
C THR A 76 18.10 -21.38 -3.98
N ALA A 77 17.31 -22.42 -3.78
CA ALA A 77 15.95 -22.49 -4.29
C ALA A 77 15.00 -21.60 -3.47
N ILE A 78 15.20 -21.57 -2.16
CA ILE A 78 14.44 -20.72 -1.21
C ILE A 78 14.64 -19.24 -1.56
N LEU A 79 15.89 -18.79 -1.76
CA LEU A 79 16.19 -17.41 -2.15
C LEU A 79 15.52 -16.98 -3.46
N LYS A 80 15.46 -17.89 -4.44
CA LYS A 80 14.83 -17.59 -5.74
C LYS A 80 13.30 -17.47 -5.63
N GLU A 81 12.66 -18.26 -4.79
CA GLU A 81 11.22 -18.18 -4.54
C GLU A 81 10.87 -16.91 -3.74
N HIS A 82 11.62 -16.58 -2.70
CA HIS A 82 11.45 -15.33 -1.94
C HIS A 82 11.56 -14.09 -2.82
N ASN A 83 12.45 -14.09 -3.82
CA ASN A 83 12.55 -12.99 -4.76
C ASN A 83 11.28 -12.80 -5.60
N LYS A 84 10.55 -13.87 -5.91
CA LYS A 84 9.26 -13.77 -6.60
C LYS A 84 8.19 -13.13 -5.71
N ALA A 85 8.11 -13.54 -4.44
CA ALA A 85 7.18 -12.95 -3.49
C ALA A 85 7.48 -11.47 -3.24
N ILE A 86 8.75 -11.10 -3.12
CA ILE A 86 9.18 -9.69 -3.00
C ILE A 86 8.77 -8.91 -4.24
N SER A 87 9.03 -9.43 -5.43
CA SER A 87 8.63 -8.77 -6.69
C SER A 87 7.12 -8.56 -6.75
N PHE A 88 6.35 -9.56 -6.37
CA PHE A 88 4.89 -9.50 -6.27
C PHE A 88 4.42 -8.32 -5.39
N PHE A 89 4.96 -8.20 -4.17
CA PHE A 89 4.62 -7.10 -3.26
C PHE A 89 5.06 -5.74 -3.78
N MET A 90 6.24 -5.67 -4.39
CA MET A 90 6.77 -4.44 -4.98
C MET A 90 5.88 -3.93 -6.12
N PHE A 91 5.47 -4.80 -7.04
CA PHE A 91 4.59 -4.42 -8.15
C PHE A 91 3.21 -3.98 -7.65
N MET A 92 2.65 -4.66 -6.65
CA MET A 92 1.39 -4.25 -6.04
C MET A 92 1.51 -2.89 -5.36
N PHE A 93 2.59 -2.64 -4.61
CA PHE A 93 2.86 -1.35 -3.97
C PHE A 93 3.00 -0.21 -4.99
N VAL A 94 3.72 -0.45 -6.08
CA VAL A 94 3.85 0.52 -7.18
C VAL A 94 2.48 0.83 -7.80
N GLY A 95 1.63 -0.20 -7.99
CA GLY A 95 0.27 -0.02 -8.47
C GLY A 95 -0.60 0.86 -7.56
N ILE A 96 -0.54 0.63 -6.25
CA ILE A 96 -1.22 1.44 -5.24
C ILE A 96 -0.73 2.90 -5.28
N THR A 97 0.58 3.10 -5.30
CA THR A 97 1.19 4.44 -5.29
C THR A 97 0.85 5.24 -6.54
N LEU A 98 0.91 4.60 -7.71
CA LEU A 98 0.52 5.24 -8.97
C LEU A 98 -0.97 5.58 -9.01
N ALA A 99 -1.84 4.71 -8.51
CA ALA A 99 -3.27 5.00 -8.42
C ALA A 99 -3.54 6.22 -7.53
N CYS A 100 -2.92 6.29 -6.34
CA CYS A 100 -3.03 7.46 -5.47
C CYS A 100 -2.53 8.74 -6.15
N SER A 101 -1.39 8.67 -6.87
CA SER A 101 -0.83 9.81 -7.59
C SER A 101 -1.75 10.29 -8.72
N ILE A 102 -2.34 9.37 -9.46
CA ILE A 102 -3.29 9.68 -10.53
C ILE A 102 -4.55 10.33 -9.96
N TRP A 103 -5.13 9.76 -8.92
CA TRP A 103 -6.30 10.33 -8.26
C TRP A 103 -6.00 11.71 -7.67
N TYR A 104 -4.82 11.93 -7.11
CA TYR A 104 -4.37 13.24 -6.63
C TYR A 104 -4.36 14.29 -7.73
N ILE A 105 -4.00 13.94 -8.97
CA ILE A 105 -3.96 14.87 -10.10
C ILE A 105 -5.36 15.15 -10.67
N PHE A 106 -6.21 14.12 -10.73
CA PHE A 106 -7.52 14.22 -11.39
C PHE A 106 -8.62 14.79 -10.49
N LEU A 107 -8.49 14.70 -9.17
CA LEU A 107 -9.50 15.20 -8.25
C LEU A 107 -9.41 16.73 -8.07
N PRO A 108 -10.55 17.42 -7.91
CA PRO A 108 -10.58 18.84 -7.54
C PRO A 108 -9.90 19.07 -6.17
N ILE A 109 -9.27 20.23 -6.01
CA ILE A 109 -8.53 20.60 -4.79
C ILE A 109 -9.37 20.44 -3.51
N SER A 110 -10.66 20.75 -3.56
CA SER A 110 -11.57 20.57 -2.42
C SER A 110 -11.68 19.12 -1.95
N ILE A 111 -11.69 18.17 -2.90
CA ILE A 111 -11.79 16.73 -2.59
C ILE A 111 -10.42 16.18 -2.19
N ILE A 112 -9.34 16.70 -2.77
CA ILE A 112 -7.97 16.36 -2.36
C ILE A 112 -7.74 16.71 -0.90
N ASN A 113 -8.17 17.88 -0.46
CA ASN A 113 -8.08 18.29 0.93
C ASN A 113 -8.84 17.32 1.84
N ASP A 114 -10.07 16.94 1.49
CA ASP A 114 -10.84 15.95 2.26
C ASP A 114 -10.12 14.58 2.34
N LEU A 115 -9.46 14.16 1.26
CA LEU A 115 -8.76 12.86 1.17
C LEU A 115 -7.41 12.83 1.90
N PHE A 116 -6.68 13.95 1.92
CA PHE A 116 -5.29 13.99 2.41
C PHE A 116 -5.08 14.92 3.60
N ASP A 117 -6.13 15.61 4.08
CA ASP A 117 -6.04 16.61 5.15
C ASP A 117 -5.41 16.01 6.43
N LYS A 118 -5.84 14.84 6.84
CA LYS A 118 -5.30 14.19 8.05
C LYS A 118 -3.84 13.78 7.90
N GLN A 119 -3.42 13.28 6.74
CA GLN A 119 -2.02 12.97 6.47
C GLN A 119 -1.17 14.23 6.44
N MET A 120 -1.65 15.28 5.78
CA MET A 120 -0.96 16.55 5.70
C MET A 120 -0.79 17.19 7.08
N ASN A 121 -1.84 17.21 7.88
CA ASN A 121 -1.81 17.72 9.25
C ASN A 121 -0.86 16.90 10.14
N THR A 122 -0.83 15.58 9.98
CA THR A 122 0.10 14.70 10.71
C THR A 122 1.55 15.01 10.34
N ILE A 123 1.85 15.16 9.06
CA ILE A 123 3.20 15.51 8.57
C ILE A 123 3.62 16.87 9.10
N GLN A 124 2.74 17.88 9.07
CA GLN A 124 3.02 19.22 9.61
C GLN A 124 3.26 19.18 11.11
N THR A 125 2.47 18.41 11.86
CA THR A 125 2.64 18.25 13.31
C THR A 125 3.99 17.64 13.64
N ILE A 126 4.38 16.57 12.95
CA ILE A 126 5.67 15.89 13.13
C ILE A 126 6.81 16.86 12.78
N ASN A 127 6.74 17.56 11.66
CA ASN A 127 7.77 18.53 11.27
C ASN A 127 7.93 19.66 12.29
N ASN A 128 6.82 20.19 12.82
CA ASN A 128 6.85 21.24 13.83
C ASN A 128 7.44 20.74 15.16
N GLN A 129 7.12 19.51 15.56
CA GLN A 129 7.70 18.89 16.77
C GLN A 129 9.20 18.65 16.62
N VAL A 130 9.64 18.14 15.48
CA VAL A 130 11.06 17.89 15.21
C VAL A 130 11.82 19.21 15.18
N SER A 131 11.32 20.22 14.48
CA SER A 131 11.95 21.54 14.40
C SER A 131 11.99 22.24 15.77
N GLY A 132 10.92 22.17 16.54
CA GLY A 132 10.86 22.71 17.90
C GLY A 132 11.86 22.06 18.85
N ASN A 133 11.99 20.74 18.81
CA ASN A 133 12.94 19.99 19.64
C ASN A 133 14.40 20.28 19.26
N VAL A 134 14.70 20.41 17.97
CA VAL A 134 16.06 20.75 17.50
C VAL A 134 16.46 22.14 17.98
N ILE A 135 15.58 23.13 17.86
CA ILE A 135 15.84 24.52 18.31
C ILE A 135 16.00 24.57 19.84
N HIS A 136 15.16 23.82 20.57
CA HIS A 136 15.23 23.78 22.03
C HIS A 136 16.54 23.16 22.52
N ASN A 137 16.97 22.05 21.90
CA ASN A 137 18.23 21.39 22.23
C ASN A 137 19.46 22.22 21.86
N LEU A 138 19.41 23.01 20.80
CA LEU A 138 20.49 23.94 20.44
C LEU A 138 20.61 25.09 21.43
N ASN A 139 19.49 25.62 21.97
CA ASN A 139 19.49 26.68 22.97
C ASN A 139 19.99 26.23 24.35
N ILE A 140 20.02 24.94 24.64
CA ILE A 140 20.57 24.39 25.90
C ILE A 140 22.09 24.20 25.80
N LEU A 141 22.64 24.17 24.60
CA LEU A 141 24.07 23.95 24.32
C LEU A 141 24.89 25.24 24.22
N ILE A 142 24.23 26.42 24.26
CA ILE A 142 24.83 27.77 24.27
C ILE A 142 24.68 28.35 25.66
#